data_d1a4d2a297f9f1eec38f79a964b421a4
#
_entry.id   d1a4d2a297f9f1eec38f79a964b421a4
#
_cell.length_a   1.000
_cell.length_b   1.000
_cell.length_c   1.000
_cell.angle_alpha   90.00
_cell.angle_beta   90.00
_cell.angle_gamma   90.00
#
_symmetry.space_group_name_H-M   'P 1'
#
loop_
_entity.id
_entity.type
_entity.pdbx_description
1 polymer ?
#
loop_
_entity_poly.entity_id
_entity_poly.type
_entity_poly.pdbx_seq_one_letter_code
_entity_poly.pdbx_strand_id
1 'polypeptide(L)'
;MISIARLLLFFVITMGYNAFFRNTVKMNRSLTWVFTFSVITLVLYLGSLLGFMLQTVYAISVLGCLLSLYYLWAVWKKKYRFGRLDYIALGMMAYLLLFGITLWHSPLLHYDNFTHWATIVKFFHINNALPTQQDTIISYYTYPVGSSLFIYFFTTIVGFSEGSMLVGQFFLIASSLYAMFAALRDDRRVLMVSMIFASFAVFNTFNVAIRLNNLLVDFLLPALALAAIAGCFVYRNRFWFLSLNTAVILGLLSIVKVSGLFFVALVLVVYVVCIVRLLVRKRARLKALVLLIMTLLVSCLPFVIWQKHVTDNFPNASSAKHAVSMSELGQVLTGNLSGDPQKIITLFVKSVFTFDSLASNGILIINLIMLIAFIVIGIRLKYKKFVLLTWGFVDISIVTYYIGILLMYLTAMMKR
;
A
#
# COMPACT_ATOMS: atom_id res chain seq x y z
N MET A 1 -24.21 8.07 -16.90
CA MET A 1 -23.08 8.80 -17.57
C MET A 1 -22.32 9.55 -16.48
N ILE A 2 -21.14 9.09 -16.11
CA ILE A 2 -20.31 9.76 -15.10
C ILE A 2 -19.72 10.97 -15.79
N SER A 3 -20.01 12.14 -15.25
CA SER A 3 -19.63 13.41 -15.87
C SER A 3 -18.10 13.58 -15.76
N ILE A 4 -17.45 13.90 -16.86
CA ILE A 4 -16.04 14.34 -16.88
C ILE A 4 -15.81 15.44 -15.83
N ALA A 5 -16.81 16.29 -15.60
CA ALA A 5 -16.77 17.32 -14.59
C ALA A 5 -16.53 16.78 -13.16
N ARG A 6 -17.11 15.61 -12.81
CA ARG A 6 -16.90 14.98 -11.48
C ARG A 6 -15.47 14.44 -11.35
N LEU A 7 -14.92 13.87 -12.42
CA LEU A 7 -13.52 13.42 -12.44
C LEU A 7 -12.57 14.64 -12.31
N LEU A 8 -12.85 15.73 -13.01
CA LEU A 8 -12.10 16.98 -12.85
C LEU A 8 -12.19 17.52 -11.42
N LEU A 9 -13.37 17.45 -10.80
CA LEU A 9 -13.54 17.84 -9.39
C LEU A 9 -12.67 17.02 -8.46
N PHE A 10 -12.59 15.68 -8.65
CA PHE A 10 -11.69 14.84 -7.88
C PHE A 10 -10.23 15.28 -8.04
N PHE A 11 -9.79 15.60 -9.25
CA PHE A 11 -8.45 16.12 -9.48
C PHE A 11 -8.23 17.48 -8.82
N VAL A 12 -9.19 18.40 -8.88
CA VAL A 12 -9.10 19.69 -8.19
C VAL A 12 -8.91 19.47 -6.69
N ILE A 13 -9.73 18.63 -6.06
CA ILE A 13 -9.64 18.32 -4.63
C ILE A 13 -8.25 17.78 -4.28
N THR A 14 -7.80 16.75 -4.98
CA THR A 14 -6.55 16.05 -4.65
C THR A 14 -5.31 16.87 -5.00
N MET A 15 -5.36 17.68 -6.07
CA MET A 15 -4.31 18.64 -6.42
C MET A 15 -4.10 19.69 -5.35
N GLY A 16 -5.16 20.16 -4.66
CA GLY A 16 -5.06 21.10 -3.55
C GLY A 16 -4.17 20.56 -2.43
N TYR A 17 -4.44 19.34 -1.98
CA TYR A 17 -3.61 18.66 -0.97
C TYR A 17 -2.18 18.41 -1.48
N ASN A 18 -2.05 17.89 -2.70
CA ASN A 18 -0.73 17.64 -3.29
C ASN A 18 0.10 18.92 -3.38
N ALA A 19 -0.48 20.02 -3.84
CA ALA A 19 0.17 21.31 -3.93
C ALA A 19 0.56 21.85 -2.52
N PHE A 20 -0.30 21.68 -1.51
CA PHE A 20 0.00 22.03 -0.13
C PHE A 20 1.21 21.26 0.41
N PHE A 21 1.20 19.94 0.32
CA PHE A 21 2.31 19.12 0.80
C PHE A 21 3.61 19.41 0.06
N ARG A 22 3.54 19.65 -1.25
CA ARG A 22 4.71 19.94 -2.07
C ARG A 22 5.28 21.34 -1.80
N ASN A 23 4.44 22.36 -1.76
CA ASN A 23 4.91 23.75 -1.75
C ASN A 23 5.03 24.34 -0.35
N THR A 24 4.14 23.98 0.58
CA THR A 24 4.13 24.45 1.96
C THR A 24 4.95 23.54 2.86
N VAL A 25 4.67 22.26 2.85
CA VAL A 25 5.41 21.27 3.67
C VAL A 25 6.78 20.93 3.08
N LYS A 26 7.01 21.19 1.77
CA LYS A 26 8.28 20.92 1.06
C LYS A 26 8.62 19.45 0.91
N MET A 27 7.62 18.62 0.70
CA MET A 27 7.80 17.19 0.42
C MET A 27 8.33 16.95 -1.00
N ASN A 28 8.96 15.80 -1.20
CA ASN A 28 9.42 15.36 -2.52
C ASN A 28 8.23 15.15 -3.46
N ARG A 29 8.33 15.66 -4.69
CA ARG A 29 7.27 15.65 -5.70
C ARG A 29 6.69 14.26 -5.98
N SER A 30 7.54 13.25 -6.09
CA SER A 30 7.11 11.90 -6.43
C SER A 30 6.43 11.18 -5.24
N LEU A 31 6.70 11.60 -4.01
CA LEU A 31 6.11 11.03 -2.81
C LEU A 31 4.79 11.70 -2.39
N THR A 32 4.52 12.93 -2.88
CA THR A 32 3.36 13.69 -2.41
C THR A 32 2.01 13.06 -2.78
N TRP A 33 1.89 12.33 -3.90
CA TRP A 33 0.62 11.72 -4.29
C TRP A 33 0.22 10.56 -3.37
N VAL A 34 1.12 9.60 -3.17
CA VAL A 34 0.85 8.48 -2.25
C VAL A 34 0.64 8.97 -0.83
N PHE A 35 1.39 10.00 -0.39
CA PHE A 35 1.20 10.63 0.90
C PHE A 35 -0.17 11.30 1.01
N THR A 36 -0.59 12.06 -0.01
CA THR A 36 -1.91 12.71 -0.08
C THR A 36 -3.04 11.69 0.05
N PHE A 37 -2.99 10.62 -0.73
CA PHE A 37 -4.02 9.58 -0.70
C PHE A 37 -4.02 8.82 0.62
N SER A 38 -2.85 8.60 1.21
CA SER A 38 -2.76 7.99 2.55
C SER A 38 -3.37 8.88 3.62
N VAL A 39 -3.11 10.20 3.60
CA VAL A 39 -3.71 11.16 4.54
C VAL A 39 -5.23 11.19 4.38
N ILE A 40 -5.73 11.33 3.16
CA ILE A 40 -7.17 11.35 2.87
C ILE A 40 -7.84 10.08 3.43
N THR A 41 -7.25 8.92 3.17
CA THR A 41 -7.81 7.65 3.63
C THR A 41 -7.79 7.52 5.15
N LEU A 42 -6.70 7.91 5.81
CA LEU A 42 -6.60 7.86 7.27
C LEU A 42 -7.57 8.83 7.96
N VAL A 43 -7.76 10.03 7.40
CA VAL A 43 -8.75 11.00 7.92
C VAL A 43 -10.15 10.44 7.73
N LEU A 44 -10.46 9.87 6.56
CA LEU A 44 -11.75 9.24 6.31
C LEU A 44 -11.97 8.03 7.23
N TYR A 45 -10.95 7.22 7.47
CA TYR A 45 -11.00 6.11 8.40
C TYR A 45 -11.38 6.56 9.82
N LEU A 46 -10.75 7.62 10.32
CA LEU A 46 -11.09 8.18 11.64
C LEU A 46 -12.51 8.73 11.67
N GLY A 47 -12.92 9.46 10.64
CA GLY A 47 -14.29 9.95 10.52
C GLY A 47 -15.33 8.83 10.46
N SER A 48 -15.00 7.73 9.79
CA SER A 48 -15.87 6.55 9.69
C SER A 48 -16.04 5.84 11.03
N LEU A 49 -14.97 5.72 11.82
CA LEU A 49 -15.02 5.16 13.18
C LEU A 49 -15.87 6.02 14.13
N LEU A 50 -15.92 7.32 13.89
CA LEU A 50 -16.74 8.27 14.67
C LEU A 50 -18.20 8.38 14.15
N GLY A 51 -18.58 7.60 13.11
CA GLY A 51 -19.92 7.63 12.53
C GLY A 51 -20.16 8.78 11.53
N PHE A 52 -19.12 9.50 11.11
CA PHE A 52 -19.23 10.68 10.22
C PHE A 52 -18.63 10.41 8.84
N MET A 53 -18.84 9.20 8.27
CA MET A 53 -18.17 8.77 7.03
C MET A 53 -18.44 9.75 5.87
N LEU A 54 -19.69 10.03 5.53
CA LEU A 54 -20.06 10.91 4.41
C LEU A 54 -19.69 12.38 4.67
N GLN A 55 -19.91 12.86 5.89
CA GLN A 55 -19.55 14.23 6.31
C GLN A 55 -18.04 14.46 6.17
N THR A 56 -17.23 13.43 6.49
CA THR A 56 -15.78 13.49 6.32
C THR A 56 -15.39 13.57 4.85
N VAL A 57 -16.08 12.85 3.94
CA VAL A 57 -15.84 13.00 2.49
C VAL A 57 -16.09 14.45 2.06
N TYR A 58 -17.18 15.07 2.51
CA TYR A 58 -17.49 16.47 2.18
C TYR A 58 -16.45 17.43 2.77
N ALA A 59 -16.07 17.24 4.04
CA ALA A 59 -15.06 18.07 4.69
C ALA A 59 -13.70 18.00 3.95
N ILE A 60 -13.25 16.79 3.59
CA ILE A 60 -12.05 16.58 2.79
C ILE A 60 -12.19 17.28 1.43
N SER A 61 -13.35 17.17 0.78
CA SER A 61 -13.57 17.76 -0.55
C SER A 61 -13.55 19.28 -0.51
N VAL A 62 -14.24 19.88 0.44
CA VAL A 62 -14.26 21.35 0.63
C VAL A 62 -12.86 21.88 0.93
N LEU A 63 -12.15 21.24 1.89
CA LEU A 63 -10.79 21.65 2.23
C LEU A 63 -9.85 21.50 1.02
N GLY A 64 -9.97 20.42 0.24
CA GLY A 64 -9.18 20.21 -0.97
C GLY A 64 -9.42 21.31 -2.03
N CYS A 65 -10.68 21.72 -2.24
CA CYS A 65 -11.03 22.83 -3.11
C CYS A 65 -10.43 24.16 -2.61
N LEU A 66 -10.54 24.44 -1.31
CA LEU A 66 -9.94 25.64 -0.71
C LEU A 66 -8.41 25.68 -0.87
N LEU A 67 -7.74 24.53 -0.66
CA LEU A 67 -6.31 24.41 -0.89
C LEU A 67 -5.93 24.62 -2.36
N SER A 68 -6.75 24.15 -3.30
CA SER A 68 -6.57 24.41 -4.72
C SER A 68 -6.71 25.88 -5.08
N LEU A 69 -7.72 26.55 -4.55
CA LEU A 69 -7.91 27.99 -4.71
C LEU A 69 -6.74 28.78 -4.14
N TYR A 70 -6.30 28.40 -2.92
CA TYR A 70 -5.08 28.98 -2.32
C TYR A 70 -3.84 28.79 -3.20
N TYR A 71 -3.66 27.60 -3.76
CA TYR A 71 -2.54 27.31 -4.66
C TYR A 71 -2.57 28.19 -5.92
N LEU A 72 -3.74 28.33 -6.55
CA LEU A 72 -3.92 29.19 -7.73
C LEU A 72 -3.64 30.67 -7.40
N TRP A 73 -4.15 31.13 -6.26
CA TRP A 73 -3.85 32.47 -5.76
C TRP A 73 -2.35 32.67 -5.50
N ALA A 74 -1.67 31.69 -4.90
CA ALA A 74 -0.24 31.76 -4.63
C ALA A 74 0.60 31.75 -5.91
N VAL A 75 0.16 31.04 -6.96
CA VAL A 75 0.78 31.08 -8.29
C VAL A 75 0.57 32.44 -8.93
N TRP A 76 -0.65 32.97 -8.88
CA TRP A 76 -0.94 34.31 -9.38
C TRP A 76 -0.08 35.38 -8.71
N LYS A 77 0.10 35.31 -7.41
CA LYS A 77 1.02 36.20 -6.63
C LYS A 77 2.50 35.85 -6.84
N LYS A 78 2.86 34.97 -7.78
CA LYS A 78 4.23 34.52 -8.07
C LYS A 78 4.98 33.90 -6.87
N LYS A 79 4.26 33.55 -5.78
CA LYS A 79 4.80 32.87 -4.61
C LYS A 79 5.18 31.41 -4.93
N TYR A 80 4.38 30.77 -5.79
CA TYR A 80 4.63 29.42 -6.28
C TYR A 80 4.75 29.42 -7.80
N ARG A 81 5.31 28.32 -8.34
CA ARG A 81 5.38 28.10 -9.79
C ARG A 81 4.60 26.85 -10.15
N PHE A 82 4.01 26.83 -11.34
CA PHE A 82 3.45 25.59 -11.87
C PHE A 82 4.55 24.53 -11.99
N GLY A 83 4.19 23.29 -11.70
CA GLY A 83 5.10 22.15 -11.88
C GLY A 83 5.52 22.03 -13.34
N ARG A 84 6.80 21.77 -13.60
CA ARG A 84 7.26 21.45 -14.96
C ARG A 84 6.69 20.08 -15.35
N LEU A 85 6.17 20.00 -16.57
CA LEU A 85 5.89 18.73 -17.23
C LEU A 85 7.23 18.19 -17.74
N ASP A 86 7.75 17.20 -17.05
CA ASP A 86 8.91 16.44 -17.50
C ASP A 86 8.45 15.09 -18.10
N TYR A 87 9.37 14.33 -18.66
CA TYR A 87 9.06 13.07 -19.28
C TYR A 87 8.53 12.00 -18.32
N ILE A 88 8.86 12.09 -17.01
CA ILE A 88 8.26 11.23 -15.97
C ILE A 88 6.78 11.57 -15.81
N ALA A 89 6.45 12.87 -15.72
CA ALA A 89 5.06 13.31 -15.63
C ALA A 89 4.26 12.93 -16.88
N LEU A 90 4.83 13.12 -18.07
CA LEU A 90 4.20 12.73 -19.34
C LEU A 90 3.99 11.21 -19.42
N GLY A 91 5.00 10.42 -19.04
CA GLY A 91 4.90 8.96 -18.98
C GLY A 91 3.83 8.49 -18.01
N MET A 92 3.76 9.09 -16.80
CA MET A 92 2.71 8.79 -15.83
C MET A 92 1.32 9.22 -16.30
N MET A 93 1.20 10.36 -16.98
CA MET A 93 -0.07 10.78 -17.59
C MET A 93 -0.53 9.77 -18.65
N ALA A 94 0.37 9.34 -19.54
CA ALA A 94 0.07 8.31 -20.53
C ALA A 94 -0.33 6.99 -19.87
N TYR A 95 0.39 6.56 -18.83
CA TYR A 95 0.08 5.37 -18.05
C TYR A 95 -1.30 5.46 -17.40
N LEU A 96 -1.61 6.60 -16.74
CA LEU A 96 -2.91 6.83 -16.11
C LEU A 96 -4.05 6.87 -17.14
N LEU A 97 -3.85 7.48 -18.31
CA LEU A 97 -4.85 7.55 -19.37
C LEU A 97 -5.12 6.15 -19.97
N LEU A 98 -4.08 5.44 -20.37
CA LEU A 98 -4.22 4.13 -21.01
C LEU A 98 -4.92 3.12 -20.08
N PHE A 99 -4.41 2.95 -18.87
CA PHE A 99 -5.01 2.02 -17.91
C PHE A 99 -6.32 2.55 -17.33
N GLY A 100 -6.42 3.87 -17.10
CA GLY A 100 -7.64 4.47 -16.57
C GLY A 100 -8.83 4.30 -17.52
N ILE A 101 -8.65 4.52 -18.81
CA ILE A 101 -9.71 4.32 -19.82
C ILE A 101 -10.10 2.83 -19.91
N THR A 102 -9.11 1.93 -19.91
CA THR A 102 -9.35 0.49 -19.95
C THR A 102 -10.11 0.02 -18.72
N LEU A 103 -9.69 0.42 -17.51
CA LEU A 103 -10.32 0.04 -16.26
C LEU A 103 -11.71 0.63 -16.11
N TRP A 104 -11.92 1.85 -16.61
CA TRP A 104 -13.22 2.51 -16.57
C TRP A 104 -14.32 1.74 -17.29
N HIS A 105 -13.96 1.02 -18.36
CA HIS A 105 -14.86 0.20 -19.16
C HIS A 105 -14.80 -1.29 -18.82
N SER A 106 -13.98 -1.68 -17.84
CA SER A 106 -13.82 -3.07 -17.42
C SER A 106 -14.88 -3.45 -16.37
N PRO A 107 -15.52 -4.62 -16.49
CA PRO A 107 -16.34 -5.19 -15.44
C PRO A 107 -15.46 -5.84 -14.37
N LEU A 108 -16.03 -6.04 -13.18
CA LEU A 108 -15.45 -6.85 -12.12
C LEU A 108 -15.67 -8.33 -12.43
N LEU A 109 -14.59 -9.10 -12.58
CA LEU A 109 -14.67 -10.52 -12.97
C LEU A 109 -14.30 -11.48 -11.83
N HIS A 110 -13.39 -11.08 -10.93
CA HIS A 110 -12.90 -11.96 -9.86
C HIS A 110 -13.98 -12.14 -8.78
N TYR A 111 -14.21 -13.40 -8.35
CA TYR A 111 -15.28 -13.72 -7.41
C TYR A 111 -15.11 -13.00 -6.04
N ASP A 112 -13.88 -12.77 -5.58
CA ASP A 112 -13.62 -12.04 -4.33
C ASP A 112 -14.12 -10.59 -4.35
N ASN A 113 -14.35 -10.00 -5.53
CA ASN A 113 -14.96 -8.68 -5.61
C ASN A 113 -16.42 -8.74 -5.10
N PHE A 114 -17.14 -9.82 -5.44
CA PHE A 114 -18.54 -9.99 -5.11
C PHE A 114 -18.75 -10.54 -3.69
N THR A 115 -17.77 -11.23 -3.14
CA THR A 115 -17.85 -11.74 -1.76
C THR A 115 -17.35 -10.70 -0.74
N HIS A 116 -16.45 -9.80 -1.13
CA HIS A 116 -15.87 -8.84 -0.18
C HIS A 116 -15.55 -7.45 -0.79
N TRP A 117 -14.56 -7.36 -1.73
CA TRP A 117 -13.93 -6.08 -2.05
C TRP A 117 -14.86 -5.03 -2.67
N ALA A 118 -15.69 -5.40 -3.62
CA ALA A 118 -16.69 -4.49 -4.20
C ALA A 118 -17.93 -4.38 -3.31
N THR A 119 -18.30 -5.49 -2.65
CA THR A 119 -19.46 -5.54 -1.76
C THR A 119 -19.33 -4.57 -0.60
N ILE A 120 -18.15 -4.46 0.03
CA ILE A 120 -17.93 -3.51 1.11
C ILE A 120 -17.97 -2.05 0.63
N VAL A 121 -17.47 -1.74 -0.57
CA VAL A 121 -17.59 -0.41 -1.15
C VAL A 121 -19.06 -0.07 -1.44
N LYS A 122 -19.83 -1.02 -1.99
CA LYS A 122 -21.27 -0.86 -2.20
C LYS A 122 -21.99 -0.66 -0.88
N PHE A 123 -21.64 -1.41 0.16
CA PHE A 123 -22.18 -1.25 1.51
C PHE A 123 -21.94 0.19 2.05
N PHE A 124 -20.72 0.72 1.89
CA PHE A 124 -20.42 2.11 2.28
C PHE A 124 -21.28 3.12 1.54
N HIS A 125 -21.57 2.91 0.25
CA HIS A 125 -22.45 3.80 -0.51
C HIS A 125 -23.90 3.76 -0.06
N ILE A 126 -24.38 2.63 0.41
CA ILE A 126 -25.78 2.47 0.86
C ILE A 126 -25.94 3.02 2.28
N ASN A 127 -25.01 2.66 3.19
CA ASN A 127 -25.18 2.89 4.62
C ASN A 127 -24.40 4.10 5.15
N ASN A 128 -23.37 4.58 4.43
CA ASN A 128 -22.42 5.62 4.88
C ASN A 128 -21.82 5.33 6.26
N ALA A 129 -21.60 4.05 6.57
CA ALA A 129 -21.12 3.56 7.86
C ALA A 129 -20.20 2.34 7.68
N LEU A 130 -19.41 2.05 8.71
CA LEU A 130 -18.68 0.78 8.81
C LEU A 130 -19.66 -0.36 9.13
N PRO A 131 -19.37 -1.60 8.67
CA PRO A 131 -20.24 -2.74 8.94
C PRO A 131 -20.25 -3.08 10.42
N THR A 132 -21.41 -3.56 10.88
CA THR A 132 -21.67 -3.99 12.25
C THR A 132 -22.18 -5.44 12.28
N GLN A 133 -22.42 -5.96 13.45
CA GLN A 133 -22.91 -7.34 13.67
C GLN A 133 -24.20 -7.67 12.93
N GLN A 134 -25.01 -6.67 12.62
CA GLN A 134 -26.30 -6.85 11.91
C GLN A 134 -26.12 -7.02 10.38
N ASP A 135 -24.93 -6.78 9.87
CA ASP A 135 -24.64 -6.76 8.44
C ASP A 135 -24.09 -8.13 7.99
N THR A 136 -24.98 -9.02 7.53
CA THR A 136 -24.63 -10.38 7.11
C THR A 136 -24.09 -10.50 5.69
N ILE A 137 -24.15 -9.41 4.92
CA ILE A 137 -23.79 -9.40 3.49
C ILE A 137 -22.27 -9.47 3.24
N ILE A 138 -21.45 -9.11 4.24
CA ILE A 138 -20.00 -9.02 4.12
C ILE A 138 -19.38 -10.29 4.71
N SER A 139 -18.75 -11.11 3.86
CA SER A 139 -18.19 -12.40 4.26
C SER A 139 -16.91 -12.28 5.10
N TYR A 140 -16.09 -11.22 4.88
CA TYR A 140 -14.77 -11.04 5.52
C TYR A 140 -14.73 -9.75 6.34
N TYR A 141 -15.65 -9.59 7.28
CA TYR A 141 -15.78 -8.41 8.14
C TYR A 141 -14.55 -8.14 9.02
N THR A 142 -13.68 -9.12 9.23
CA THR A 142 -12.41 -8.93 9.96
C THR A 142 -11.33 -8.22 9.14
N TYR A 143 -11.50 -8.15 7.81
CA TYR A 143 -10.53 -7.48 6.96
C TYR A 143 -10.60 -5.97 7.14
N PRO A 144 -9.43 -5.31 7.30
CA PRO A 144 -9.37 -3.86 7.36
C PRO A 144 -9.85 -3.20 6.06
N VAL A 145 -10.32 -1.97 6.18
CA VAL A 145 -11.11 -1.29 5.14
C VAL A 145 -10.38 -0.15 4.39
N GLY A 146 -9.06 -0.02 4.57
CA GLY A 146 -8.32 1.15 4.07
C GLY A 146 -8.45 1.39 2.57
N SER A 147 -8.23 0.36 1.74
CA SER A 147 -8.40 0.51 0.27
C SER A 147 -9.84 0.81 -0.10
N SER A 148 -10.79 0.13 0.53
CA SER A 148 -12.24 0.30 0.27
C SER A 148 -12.72 1.71 0.64
N LEU A 149 -12.18 2.32 1.70
CA LEU A 149 -12.48 3.71 2.06
C LEU A 149 -11.95 4.71 1.03
N PHE A 150 -10.75 4.50 0.49
CA PHE A 150 -10.27 5.36 -0.59
C PHE A 150 -11.11 5.20 -1.86
N ILE A 151 -11.50 3.98 -2.21
CA ILE A 151 -12.40 3.71 -3.33
C ILE A 151 -13.75 4.39 -3.09
N TYR A 152 -14.30 4.30 -1.88
CA TYR A 152 -15.53 4.99 -1.50
C TYR A 152 -15.39 6.53 -1.63
N PHE A 153 -14.29 7.13 -1.17
CA PHE A 153 -14.01 8.56 -1.38
C PHE A 153 -14.03 8.93 -2.86
N PHE A 154 -13.31 8.17 -3.69
CA PHE A 154 -13.28 8.41 -5.13
C PHE A 154 -14.66 8.28 -5.76
N THR A 155 -15.36 7.16 -5.51
CA THR A 155 -16.65 6.87 -6.13
C THR A 155 -17.79 7.76 -5.61
N THR A 156 -17.71 8.29 -4.40
CA THR A 156 -18.65 9.29 -3.90
C THR A 156 -18.56 10.58 -4.69
N ILE A 157 -17.37 11.01 -5.09
CA ILE A 157 -17.17 12.24 -5.87
C ILE A 157 -17.50 11.99 -7.34
N VAL A 158 -16.94 10.92 -7.93
CA VAL A 158 -16.97 10.69 -9.37
C VAL A 158 -18.26 9.99 -9.81
N GLY A 159 -18.83 9.17 -8.96
CA GLY A 159 -20.01 8.33 -9.19
C GLY A 159 -19.70 6.85 -9.06
N PHE A 160 -20.66 6.09 -8.54
CA PHE A 160 -20.51 4.68 -8.26
C PHE A 160 -20.72 3.83 -9.52
N SER A 161 -19.73 3.03 -9.88
CA SER A 161 -19.78 1.99 -10.91
C SER A 161 -18.61 1.01 -10.70
N GLU A 162 -18.64 -0.15 -11.33
CA GLU A 162 -17.54 -1.12 -11.30
C GLU A 162 -16.25 -0.50 -11.82
N GLY A 163 -16.29 0.16 -12.97
CA GLY A 163 -15.13 0.82 -13.54
C GLY A 163 -14.58 1.96 -12.66
N SER A 164 -15.46 2.73 -12.00
CA SER A 164 -14.99 3.78 -11.08
C SER A 164 -14.33 3.18 -9.84
N MET A 165 -14.79 2.06 -9.31
CA MET A 165 -14.11 1.34 -8.23
C MET A 165 -12.71 0.90 -8.64
N LEU A 166 -12.57 0.31 -9.83
CA LEU A 166 -11.27 -0.10 -10.40
C LEU A 166 -10.30 1.08 -10.58
N VAL A 167 -10.79 2.20 -11.13
CA VAL A 167 -10.00 3.41 -11.30
C VAL A 167 -9.60 4.02 -9.96
N GLY A 168 -10.48 4.00 -8.96
CA GLY A 168 -10.17 4.45 -7.59
C GLY A 168 -8.99 3.67 -7.01
N GLN A 169 -9.03 2.34 -7.05
CA GLN A 169 -7.89 1.51 -6.59
C GLN A 169 -6.63 1.76 -7.43
N PHE A 170 -6.79 1.91 -8.73
CA PHE A 170 -5.67 2.18 -9.64
C PHE A 170 -4.94 3.48 -9.30
N PHE A 171 -5.64 4.54 -8.85
CA PHE A 171 -4.97 5.76 -8.38
C PHE A 171 -4.09 5.53 -7.15
N LEU A 172 -4.50 4.69 -6.20
CA LEU A 172 -3.63 4.30 -5.07
C LEU A 172 -2.38 3.57 -5.57
N ILE A 173 -2.54 2.59 -6.45
CA ILE A 173 -1.43 1.82 -7.04
C ILE A 173 -0.51 2.75 -7.83
N ALA A 174 -1.03 3.55 -8.75
CA ALA A 174 -0.26 4.45 -9.60
C ALA A 174 0.51 5.51 -8.79
N SER A 175 -0.09 6.04 -7.72
CA SER A 175 0.58 6.97 -6.82
C SER A 175 1.76 6.31 -6.09
N SER A 176 1.62 5.05 -5.71
CA SER A 176 2.67 4.25 -5.07
C SER A 176 3.80 3.93 -6.04
N LEU A 177 3.47 3.58 -7.29
CA LEU A 177 4.45 3.37 -8.36
C LEU A 177 5.19 4.67 -8.70
N TYR A 178 4.47 5.81 -8.77
CA TYR A 178 5.09 7.11 -9.00
C TYR A 178 6.11 7.47 -7.91
N ALA A 179 5.89 7.06 -6.69
CA ALA A 179 6.82 7.26 -5.57
C ALA A 179 8.19 6.60 -5.82
N MET A 180 8.29 5.55 -6.63
CA MET A 180 9.56 4.89 -6.94
C MET A 180 10.53 5.82 -7.68
N PHE A 181 10.04 6.76 -8.48
CA PHE A 181 10.87 7.78 -9.13
C PHE A 181 11.57 8.71 -8.14
N ALA A 182 11.09 8.82 -6.89
CA ALA A 182 11.75 9.60 -5.86
C ALA A 182 13.16 9.07 -5.50
N ALA A 183 13.41 7.78 -5.72
CA ALA A 183 14.71 7.15 -5.46
C ALA A 183 15.77 7.53 -6.52
N LEU A 184 15.38 8.06 -7.68
CA LEU A 184 16.30 8.52 -8.71
C LEU A 184 17.04 9.78 -8.24
N ARG A 185 18.37 9.77 -8.35
CA ARG A 185 19.20 10.94 -8.04
C ARG A 185 19.15 11.99 -9.14
N ASP A 186 18.98 11.53 -10.38
CA ASP A 186 18.92 12.35 -11.57
C ASP A 186 17.76 11.85 -12.44
N ASP A 187 16.72 12.66 -12.53
CA ASP A 187 15.52 12.40 -13.32
C ASP A 187 15.75 12.50 -14.82
N ARG A 188 16.92 13.00 -15.26
CA ARG A 188 17.31 13.08 -16.68
C ARG A 188 17.85 11.77 -17.24
N ARG A 189 18.05 10.75 -16.42
CA ARG A 189 18.51 9.43 -16.87
C ARG A 189 17.38 8.65 -17.53
N VAL A 190 17.14 8.96 -18.81
CA VAL A 190 16.04 8.37 -19.60
C VAL A 190 16.01 6.83 -19.49
N LEU A 191 17.17 6.17 -19.59
CA LEU A 191 17.24 4.71 -19.49
C LEU A 191 16.68 4.19 -18.15
N MET A 192 17.07 4.80 -17.03
CA MET A 192 16.58 4.36 -15.72
C MET A 192 15.08 4.60 -15.55
N VAL A 193 14.58 5.73 -16.03
CA VAL A 193 13.15 6.03 -16.02
C VAL A 193 12.40 5.04 -16.91
N SER A 194 12.91 4.73 -18.09
CA SER A 194 12.31 3.73 -18.99
C SER A 194 12.31 2.34 -18.37
N MET A 195 13.37 1.94 -17.66
CA MET A 195 13.42 0.67 -16.93
C MET A 195 12.36 0.59 -15.81
N ILE A 196 12.13 1.69 -15.08
CA ILE A 196 11.07 1.73 -14.07
C ILE A 196 9.69 1.59 -14.73
N PHE A 197 9.42 2.31 -15.84
CA PHE A 197 8.17 2.13 -16.58
C PHE A 197 8.00 0.73 -17.14
N ALA A 198 9.07 0.12 -17.68
CA ALA A 198 9.06 -1.26 -18.13
C ALA A 198 8.73 -2.23 -16.98
N SER A 199 9.27 -1.99 -15.78
CA SER A 199 8.93 -2.82 -14.61
C SER A 199 7.45 -2.73 -14.24
N PHE A 200 6.79 -1.58 -14.41
CA PHE A 200 5.34 -1.44 -14.18
C PHE A 200 4.52 -2.32 -15.15
N ALA A 201 4.95 -2.43 -16.39
CA ALA A 201 4.31 -3.30 -17.38
C ALA A 201 4.53 -4.79 -17.04
N VAL A 202 5.75 -5.16 -16.63
CA VAL A 202 6.12 -6.55 -16.30
C VAL A 202 5.39 -7.04 -15.06
N PHE A 203 5.28 -6.24 -14.00
CA PHE A 203 4.55 -6.61 -12.78
C PHE A 203 3.09 -7.02 -13.08
N ASN A 204 2.47 -6.40 -14.07
CA ASN A 204 1.12 -6.74 -14.48
C ASN A 204 1.03 -8.05 -15.26
N THR A 205 2.08 -8.42 -16.00
CA THR A 205 2.13 -9.63 -16.84
C THR A 205 2.37 -10.90 -16.03
N PHE A 206 3.21 -10.84 -14.99
CA PHE A 206 3.51 -11.99 -14.14
C PHE A 206 2.39 -12.35 -13.16
N ASN A 207 1.43 -11.45 -12.95
CA ASN A 207 0.32 -11.68 -12.04
C ASN A 207 -0.94 -12.06 -12.80
N VAL A 208 -1.08 -13.33 -13.16
CA VAL A 208 -2.21 -13.83 -13.97
C VAL A 208 -3.52 -13.78 -13.20
N ALA A 209 -3.51 -13.98 -11.88
CA ALA A 209 -4.70 -14.05 -11.04
C ALA A 209 -5.13 -12.69 -10.49
N ILE A 210 -4.17 -11.81 -10.15
CA ILE A 210 -4.42 -10.53 -9.48
C ILE A 210 -4.05 -9.39 -10.42
N ARG A 211 -4.91 -9.14 -11.39
CA ARG A 211 -4.73 -8.08 -12.40
C ARG A 211 -5.28 -6.76 -11.88
N LEU A 212 -4.96 -5.66 -12.58
CA LEU A 212 -5.51 -4.33 -12.27
C LEU A 212 -7.04 -4.24 -12.43
N ASN A 213 -7.66 -5.16 -13.16
CA ASN A 213 -9.10 -5.22 -13.37
C ASN A 213 -9.85 -5.98 -12.25
N ASN A 214 -9.32 -6.01 -11.06
CA ASN A 214 -9.99 -6.47 -9.84
C ASN A 214 -9.59 -5.59 -8.65
N LEU A 215 -10.34 -5.71 -7.56
CA LEU A 215 -10.12 -4.93 -6.33
C LEU A 215 -9.26 -5.66 -5.29
N LEU A 216 -8.65 -6.78 -5.63
CA LEU A 216 -7.73 -7.48 -4.75
C LEU A 216 -6.53 -6.57 -4.43
N VAL A 217 -6.15 -6.54 -3.16
CA VAL A 217 -5.15 -5.60 -2.65
C VAL A 217 -3.72 -6.14 -2.65
N ASP A 218 -3.53 -7.37 -3.10
CA ASP A 218 -2.23 -8.07 -3.01
C ASP A 218 -1.13 -7.36 -3.83
N PHE A 219 -1.50 -6.66 -4.90
CA PHE A 219 -0.57 -5.80 -5.64
C PHE A 219 -0.36 -4.42 -4.98
N LEU A 220 -1.38 -3.90 -4.31
CA LEU A 220 -1.32 -2.61 -3.61
C LEU A 220 -0.39 -2.67 -2.39
N LEU A 221 -0.37 -3.80 -1.66
CA LEU A 221 0.46 -3.96 -0.46
C LEU A 221 1.95 -3.74 -0.72
N PRO A 222 2.61 -4.50 -1.65
CA PRO A 222 4.02 -4.27 -1.97
C PRO A 222 4.26 -2.91 -2.63
N ALA A 223 3.31 -2.36 -3.40
CA ALA A 223 3.45 -1.04 -4.00
C ALA A 223 3.56 0.06 -2.94
N LEU A 224 2.68 0.05 -1.92
CA LEU A 224 2.75 0.97 -0.77
C LEU A 224 4.04 0.79 0.03
N ALA A 225 4.47 -0.46 0.26
CA ALA A 225 5.73 -0.75 0.95
C ALA A 225 6.94 -0.17 0.19
N LEU A 226 7.01 -0.37 -1.12
CA LEU A 226 8.06 0.18 -1.97
C LEU A 226 8.04 1.72 -1.96
N ALA A 227 6.86 2.35 -1.98
CA ALA A 227 6.72 3.79 -1.83
C ALA A 227 7.27 4.30 -0.49
N ALA A 228 6.97 3.61 0.61
CA ALA A 228 7.51 3.94 1.93
C ALA A 228 9.03 3.77 2.00
N ILE A 229 9.58 2.69 1.42
CA ILE A 229 11.02 2.44 1.32
C ILE A 229 11.69 3.54 0.48
N ALA A 230 11.12 3.93 -0.68
CA ALA A 230 11.62 5.03 -1.48
C ALA A 230 11.68 6.33 -0.65
N GLY A 231 10.65 6.60 0.16
CA GLY A 231 10.63 7.71 1.12
C GLY A 231 11.74 7.63 2.15
N CYS A 232 12.02 6.45 2.70
CA CYS A 232 13.15 6.24 3.62
C CYS A 232 14.49 6.61 2.97
N PHE A 233 14.71 6.25 1.71
CA PHE A 233 15.94 6.62 0.99
C PHE A 233 16.04 8.12 0.70
N VAL A 234 14.95 8.74 0.29
CA VAL A 234 14.91 10.19 -0.03
C VAL A 234 15.13 11.02 1.22
N TYR A 235 14.46 10.68 2.31
CA TYR A 235 14.48 11.45 3.55
C TYR A 235 15.51 10.97 4.58
N ARG A 236 16.40 10.06 4.23
CA ARG A 236 17.41 9.45 5.13
C ARG A 236 18.29 10.43 5.91
N ASN A 237 18.32 11.72 5.53
CA ASN A 237 19.09 12.77 6.22
C ASN A 237 18.19 13.80 6.93
N ARG A 238 16.85 13.60 6.93
CA ARG A 238 15.86 14.54 7.46
C ARG A 238 14.90 13.82 8.41
N PHE A 239 15.14 13.88 9.72
CA PHE A 239 14.35 13.20 10.75
C PHE A 239 12.82 13.32 10.56
N TRP A 240 12.35 14.58 10.47
CA TRP A 240 10.91 14.85 10.41
C TRP A 240 10.24 14.25 9.18
N PHE A 241 10.82 14.50 8.01
CA PHE A 241 10.23 13.98 6.75
C PHE A 241 10.32 12.44 6.66
N LEU A 242 11.42 11.86 7.16
CA LEU A 242 11.60 10.43 7.24
C LEU A 242 10.47 9.79 8.06
N SER A 243 10.23 10.32 9.27
CA SER A 243 9.24 9.79 10.19
C SER A 243 7.81 10.05 9.71
N LEU A 244 7.49 11.28 9.29
CA LEU A 244 6.16 11.66 8.83
C LEU A 244 5.74 10.84 7.60
N ASN A 245 6.60 10.77 6.58
CA ASN A 245 6.29 10.02 5.35
C ASN A 245 6.09 8.54 5.64
N THR A 246 6.98 7.94 6.44
CA THR A 246 6.90 6.51 6.78
C THR A 246 5.65 6.24 7.61
N ALA A 247 5.38 7.02 8.66
CA ALA A 247 4.24 6.85 9.54
C ALA A 247 2.91 6.86 8.79
N VAL A 248 2.71 7.84 7.90
CA VAL A 248 1.45 8.01 7.17
C VAL A 248 1.22 6.91 6.15
N ILE A 249 2.24 6.54 5.37
CA ILE A 249 2.09 5.47 4.37
C ILE A 249 1.90 4.12 5.07
N LEU A 250 2.63 3.85 6.16
CA LEU A 250 2.47 2.61 6.93
C LEU A 250 1.14 2.58 7.69
N GLY A 251 0.64 3.71 8.17
CA GLY A 251 -0.69 3.80 8.76
C GLY A 251 -1.77 3.35 7.78
N LEU A 252 -1.72 3.80 6.52
CA LEU A 252 -2.61 3.27 5.47
C LEU A 252 -2.36 1.78 5.23
N LEU A 253 -1.11 1.38 5.03
CA LEU A 253 -0.75 -0.01 4.71
C LEU A 253 -1.26 -0.99 5.78
N SER A 254 -1.23 -0.61 7.06
CA SER A 254 -1.68 -1.43 8.18
C SER A 254 -3.19 -1.73 8.14
N ILE A 255 -3.98 -0.85 7.52
CA ILE A 255 -5.44 -1.01 7.42
C ILE A 255 -5.92 -1.41 6.02
N VAL A 256 -5.04 -1.87 5.12
CA VAL A 256 -5.45 -2.40 3.81
C VAL A 256 -5.85 -3.88 3.93
N LYS A 257 -5.04 -4.71 4.55
CA LYS A 257 -5.26 -6.16 4.76
C LYS A 257 -4.37 -6.65 5.90
N VAL A 258 -4.77 -7.67 6.62
CA VAL A 258 -3.97 -8.23 7.74
C VAL A 258 -2.55 -8.62 7.29
N SER A 259 -2.41 -9.25 6.11
CA SER A 259 -1.09 -9.57 5.53
C SER A 259 -0.23 -8.34 5.23
N GLY A 260 -0.81 -7.15 5.19
CA GLY A 260 -0.09 -5.87 5.08
C GLY A 260 0.85 -5.61 6.26
N LEU A 261 0.57 -6.18 7.43
CA LEU A 261 1.43 -6.06 8.62
C LEU A 261 2.83 -6.62 8.39
N PHE A 262 2.96 -7.65 7.56
CA PHE A 262 4.27 -8.15 7.13
C PHE A 262 5.08 -7.04 6.44
N PHE A 263 4.47 -6.34 5.50
CA PHE A 263 5.12 -5.23 4.79
C PHE A 263 5.36 -4.03 5.70
N VAL A 264 4.48 -3.76 6.67
CA VAL A 264 4.70 -2.75 7.71
C VAL A 264 5.97 -3.07 8.49
N ALA A 265 6.10 -4.30 8.99
CA ALA A 265 7.28 -4.74 9.73
C ALA A 265 8.57 -4.60 8.91
N LEU A 266 8.53 -5.04 7.64
CA LEU A 266 9.65 -4.95 6.71
C LEU A 266 10.11 -3.50 6.49
N VAL A 267 9.17 -2.58 6.26
CA VAL A 267 9.50 -1.15 6.09
C VAL A 267 10.00 -0.54 7.39
N LEU A 268 9.44 -0.93 8.54
CA LEU A 268 9.91 -0.46 9.85
C LEU A 268 11.37 -0.85 10.11
N VAL A 269 11.82 -2.04 9.68
CA VAL A 269 13.25 -2.41 9.76
C VAL A 269 14.10 -1.43 8.96
N VAL A 270 13.72 -1.10 7.72
CA VAL A 270 14.44 -0.12 6.89
C VAL A 270 14.43 1.27 7.55
N TYR A 271 13.28 1.68 8.09
CA TYR A 271 13.14 2.94 8.82
C TYR A 271 14.07 3.01 10.04
N VAL A 272 14.09 1.95 10.86
CA VAL A 272 14.95 1.88 12.07
C VAL A 272 16.43 2.02 11.68
N VAL A 273 16.88 1.32 10.62
CA VAL A 273 18.24 1.47 10.11
C VAL A 273 18.53 2.92 9.72
N CYS A 274 17.60 3.60 9.05
CA CYS A 274 17.75 5.00 8.67
C CYS A 274 17.77 5.94 9.88
N ILE A 275 16.89 5.73 10.86
CA ILE A 275 16.81 6.57 12.07
C ILE A 275 18.04 6.40 12.96
N VAL A 276 18.52 5.17 13.15
CA VAL A 276 19.75 4.87 13.91
C VAL A 276 20.96 5.52 13.24
N ARG A 277 21.08 5.43 11.93
CA ARG A 277 22.14 6.10 11.17
C ARG A 277 22.12 7.63 11.37
N LEU A 278 20.92 8.23 11.38
CA LEU A 278 20.78 9.67 11.67
C LEU A 278 21.13 10.02 13.11
N LEU A 279 20.74 9.16 14.06
CA LEU A 279 21.03 9.30 15.48
C LEU A 279 22.56 9.37 15.71
N VAL A 280 23.29 8.41 15.14
CA VAL A 280 24.75 8.37 15.24
C VAL A 280 25.39 9.63 14.63
N ARG A 281 24.91 10.05 13.44
CA ARG A 281 25.48 11.21 12.74
C ARG A 281 25.19 12.56 13.42
N LYS A 282 23.95 12.77 13.87
CA LYS A 282 23.48 14.07 14.38
C LYS A 282 23.47 14.16 15.89
N ARG A 283 23.82 13.11 16.64
CA ARG A 283 23.80 13.04 18.12
C ARG A 283 22.48 13.50 18.77
N ALA A 284 21.37 13.48 18.02
CA ALA A 284 20.06 13.97 18.47
C ALA A 284 19.22 12.81 19.05
N ARG A 285 19.65 12.21 20.16
CA ARG A 285 19.09 10.99 20.75
C ARG A 285 17.61 11.11 21.09
N LEU A 286 17.24 12.13 21.87
CA LEU A 286 15.84 12.33 22.30
C LEU A 286 14.91 12.52 21.12
N LYS A 287 15.29 13.37 20.15
CA LYS A 287 14.49 13.60 18.95
C LYS A 287 14.28 12.33 18.13
N ALA A 288 15.31 11.52 17.96
CA ALA A 288 15.22 10.26 17.22
C ALA A 288 14.31 9.27 17.94
N LEU A 289 14.39 9.17 19.28
CA LEU A 289 13.53 8.30 20.07
C LEU A 289 12.05 8.71 19.99
N VAL A 290 11.75 10.00 20.18
CA VAL A 290 10.38 10.53 20.09
C VAL A 290 9.80 10.25 18.69
N LEU A 291 10.55 10.54 17.63
CA LEU A 291 10.07 10.29 16.27
C LEU A 291 9.92 8.79 15.96
N LEU A 292 10.77 7.94 16.52
CA LEU A 292 10.63 6.49 16.41
C LEU A 292 9.30 6.03 17.04
N ILE A 293 9.05 6.43 18.30
CA ILE A 293 7.81 6.08 19.01
C ILE A 293 6.58 6.60 18.25
N MET A 294 6.59 7.87 17.84
CA MET A 294 5.48 8.46 17.09
C MET A 294 5.25 7.75 15.74
N THR A 295 6.32 7.36 15.05
CA THR A 295 6.19 6.60 13.79
C THR A 295 5.57 5.24 14.03
N LEU A 296 6.00 4.50 15.06
CA LEU A 296 5.44 3.21 15.44
C LEU A 296 3.95 3.34 15.79
N LEU A 297 3.61 4.34 16.62
CA LEU A 297 2.21 4.59 17.01
C LEU A 297 1.34 4.87 15.77
N VAL A 298 1.69 5.84 14.95
CA VAL A 298 0.88 6.21 13.77
C VAL A 298 0.82 5.08 12.74
N SER A 299 1.86 4.25 12.63
CA SER A 299 1.87 3.11 11.71
C SER A 299 0.98 1.96 12.17
N CYS A 300 0.92 1.67 13.47
CA CYS A 300 0.26 0.49 14.00
C CYS A 300 -1.11 0.80 14.64
N LEU A 301 -1.29 1.99 15.18
CA LEU A 301 -2.53 2.39 15.87
C LEU A 301 -3.79 2.23 15.00
N PRO A 302 -3.80 2.58 13.70
CA PRO A 302 -4.99 2.37 12.87
C PRO A 302 -5.42 0.91 12.84
N PHE A 303 -4.48 -0.03 12.77
CA PHE A 303 -4.79 -1.46 12.82
C PHE A 303 -5.31 -1.90 14.19
N VAL A 304 -4.71 -1.41 15.27
CA VAL A 304 -5.16 -1.73 16.64
C VAL A 304 -6.60 -1.25 16.86
N ILE A 305 -6.92 -0.03 16.41
CA ILE A 305 -8.28 0.51 16.48
C ILE A 305 -9.24 -0.34 15.63
N TRP A 306 -8.79 -0.79 14.44
CA TRP A 306 -9.60 -1.70 13.62
C TRP A 306 -9.88 -3.02 14.33
N GLN A 307 -8.88 -3.63 14.96
CA GLN A 307 -9.07 -4.87 15.74
C GLN A 307 -10.06 -4.66 16.88
N LYS A 308 -9.99 -3.52 17.56
CA LYS A 308 -10.98 -3.17 18.58
C LYS A 308 -12.39 -3.06 17.99
N HIS A 309 -12.55 -2.35 16.85
CA HIS A 309 -13.84 -2.26 16.16
C HIS A 309 -14.39 -3.65 15.79
N VAL A 310 -13.53 -4.55 15.29
CA VAL A 310 -13.92 -5.94 14.98
C VAL A 310 -14.35 -6.68 16.23
N THR A 311 -13.60 -6.58 17.32
CA THR A 311 -13.94 -7.27 18.59
C THR A 311 -15.26 -6.77 19.18
N ASP A 312 -15.50 -5.45 19.12
CA ASP A 312 -16.69 -4.83 19.69
C ASP A 312 -17.95 -5.13 18.85
N ASN A 313 -17.82 -5.19 17.52
CA ASN A 313 -18.96 -5.36 16.62
C ASN A 313 -19.15 -6.80 16.11
N PHE A 314 -18.15 -7.67 16.21
CA PHE A 314 -18.21 -9.03 15.69
C PHE A 314 -17.66 -10.04 16.71
N PRO A 315 -18.36 -10.31 17.82
CA PRO A 315 -17.87 -11.15 18.92
C PRO A 315 -17.55 -12.60 18.50
N ASN A 316 -18.16 -13.08 17.41
CA ASN A 316 -17.90 -14.41 16.82
C ASN A 316 -16.80 -14.41 15.76
N ALA A 317 -16.01 -13.33 15.62
CA ALA A 317 -14.98 -13.18 14.60
C ALA A 317 -13.89 -14.26 14.66
N SER A 318 -13.63 -14.84 15.83
CA SER A 318 -12.68 -15.93 16.02
C SER A 318 -13.06 -17.22 15.30
N SER A 319 -14.33 -17.40 14.92
CA SER A 319 -14.81 -18.55 14.15
C SER A 319 -14.62 -18.37 12.63
N ALA A 320 -14.20 -17.19 12.15
CA ALA A 320 -13.97 -16.97 10.73
C ALA A 320 -12.84 -17.85 10.20
N LYS A 321 -13.08 -18.57 9.11
CA LYS A 321 -12.16 -19.58 8.50
C LYS A 321 -10.73 -19.12 8.26
N HIS A 322 -10.48 -17.82 8.20
CA HIS A 322 -9.17 -17.24 7.90
C HIS A 322 -8.61 -16.35 9.02
N ALA A 323 -9.27 -16.30 10.19
CA ALA A 323 -8.72 -15.63 11.35
C ALA A 323 -7.68 -16.55 12.01
N VAL A 324 -6.41 -16.15 11.96
CA VAL A 324 -5.34 -16.82 12.71
C VAL A 324 -5.28 -16.20 14.09
N SER A 325 -5.63 -16.95 15.13
CA SER A 325 -5.51 -16.48 16.50
C SER A 325 -4.08 -16.71 17.03
N MET A 326 -3.66 -15.90 18.01
CA MET A 326 -2.34 -16.09 18.65
C MET A 326 -2.27 -17.44 19.40
N SER A 327 -3.40 -17.96 19.90
CA SER A 327 -3.49 -19.28 20.52
C SER A 327 -3.26 -20.41 19.53
N GLU A 328 -3.78 -20.28 18.30
CA GLU A 328 -3.56 -21.27 17.24
C GLU A 328 -2.09 -21.25 16.75
N LEU A 329 -1.50 -20.07 16.65
CA LEU A 329 -0.06 -19.95 16.37
C LEU A 329 0.78 -20.63 17.49
N GLY A 330 0.39 -20.48 18.74
CA GLY A 330 0.98 -21.17 19.88
C GLY A 330 0.88 -22.69 19.75
N GLN A 331 -0.26 -23.22 19.33
CA GLN A 331 -0.46 -24.65 19.12
C GLN A 331 0.39 -25.20 17.96
N VAL A 332 0.52 -24.43 16.87
CA VAL A 332 1.45 -24.79 15.76
C VAL A 332 2.89 -24.86 16.25
N LEU A 333 3.32 -23.90 17.07
CA LEU A 333 4.69 -23.84 17.59
C LEU A 333 4.97 -24.92 18.67
N THR A 334 3.96 -25.37 19.40
CA THR A 334 4.08 -26.42 20.42
C THR A 334 3.88 -27.83 19.87
N GLY A 335 3.60 -27.98 18.57
CA GLY A 335 3.44 -29.28 17.94
C GLY A 335 2.08 -29.96 18.19
N ASN A 336 1.15 -29.31 18.85
CA ASN A 336 -0.21 -29.82 19.11
C ASN A 336 -1.12 -29.57 17.89
N LEU A 337 -0.80 -30.23 16.77
CA LEU A 337 -1.52 -30.06 15.50
C LEU A 337 -2.52 -31.21 15.32
N SER A 338 -3.78 -30.88 15.10
CA SER A 338 -4.80 -31.82 14.62
C SER A 338 -4.65 -31.94 13.09
N GLY A 339 -4.24 -33.12 12.60
CA GLY A 339 -4.03 -33.37 11.17
C GLY A 339 -2.64 -33.93 10.87
N ASP A 340 -2.25 -33.98 9.60
CA ASP A 340 -0.94 -34.42 9.15
C ASP A 340 -0.05 -33.22 8.76
N PRO A 341 0.68 -32.60 9.69
CA PRO A 341 1.53 -31.44 9.42
C PRO A 341 2.63 -31.77 8.41
N GLN A 342 3.15 -33.01 8.42
CA GLN A 342 4.21 -33.41 7.50
C GLN A 342 3.73 -33.41 6.05
N LYS A 343 2.49 -33.87 5.84
CA LYS A 343 1.86 -33.82 4.51
C LYS A 343 1.67 -32.39 4.01
N ILE A 344 1.22 -31.48 4.89
CA ILE A 344 1.04 -30.05 4.55
C ILE A 344 2.38 -29.44 4.18
N ILE A 345 3.42 -29.64 5.00
CA ILE A 345 4.78 -29.12 4.74
C ILE A 345 5.32 -29.68 3.43
N THR A 346 5.18 -30.99 3.21
CA THR A 346 5.66 -31.66 1.99
C THR A 346 4.96 -31.10 0.75
N LEU A 347 3.63 -30.94 0.78
CA LEU A 347 2.87 -30.37 -0.33
C LEU A 347 3.22 -28.91 -0.56
N PHE A 348 3.42 -28.13 0.50
CA PHE A 348 3.84 -26.73 0.41
C PHE A 348 5.23 -26.60 -0.25
N VAL A 349 6.23 -27.35 0.25
CA VAL A 349 7.58 -27.35 -0.33
C VAL A 349 7.53 -27.81 -1.78
N LYS A 350 6.77 -28.88 -2.07
CA LYS A 350 6.57 -29.33 -3.45
C LYS A 350 6.00 -28.22 -4.32
N SER A 351 4.95 -27.50 -3.86
CA SER A 351 4.32 -26.43 -4.64
C SER A 351 5.25 -25.24 -4.92
N VAL A 352 6.16 -24.92 -3.99
CA VAL A 352 7.17 -23.86 -4.20
C VAL A 352 8.14 -24.21 -5.34
N PHE A 353 8.49 -25.49 -5.48
CA PHE A 353 9.44 -25.98 -6.49
C PHE A 353 8.78 -26.62 -7.71
N THR A 354 7.46 -26.69 -7.77
CA THR A 354 6.75 -27.25 -8.92
C THR A 354 6.60 -26.18 -10.00
N PHE A 355 7.03 -26.52 -11.22
CA PHE A 355 7.00 -25.60 -12.38
C PHE A 355 5.62 -25.57 -13.07
N ASP A 356 4.57 -25.40 -12.29
CA ASP A 356 3.18 -25.46 -12.80
C ASP A 356 2.65 -24.10 -13.30
N SER A 357 3.28 -22.99 -12.92
CA SER A 357 2.84 -21.67 -13.36
C SER A 357 4.00 -20.74 -13.70
N LEU A 358 3.75 -19.86 -14.68
CA LEU A 358 4.72 -18.83 -15.08
C LEU A 358 5.10 -17.93 -13.90
N ALA A 359 4.19 -17.71 -12.95
CA ALA A 359 4.44 -16.87 -11.78
C ALA A 359 5.42 -17.50 -10.79
N SER A 360 5.23 -18.77 -10.40
CA SER A 360 6.13 -19.46 -9.47
C SER A 360 7.51 -19.68 -10.09
N ASN A 361 7.56 -20.09 -11.36
CA ASN A 361 8.79 -20.27 -12.11
C ASN A 361 9.53 -18.95 -12.30
N GLY A 362 8.81 -17.88 -12.65
CA GLY A 362 9.36 -16.54 -12.84
C GLY A 362 10.03 -16.04 -11.56
N ILE A 363 9.40 -16.21 -10.40
CA ILE A 363 9.97 -15.81 -9.10
C ILE A 363 11.26 -16.57 -8.83
N LEU A 364 11.28 -17.90 -8.97
CA LEU A 364 12.48 -18.72 -8.73
C LEU A 364 13.60 -18.37 -9.69
N ILE A 365 13.32 -18.25 -10.99
CA ILE A 365 14.32 -17.91 -12.01
C ILE A 365 14.87 -16.51 -11.80
N ILE A 366 14.02 -15.52 -11.54
CA ILE A 366 14.46 -14.14 -11.29
C ILE A 366 15.33 -14.09 -10.04
N ASN A 367 14.94 -14.74 -8.93
CA ASN A 367 15.76 -14.77 -7.72
C ASN A 367 17.11 -15.46 -7.97
N LEU A 368 17.14 -16.54 -8.73
CA LEU A 368 18.39 -17.23 -9.11
C LEU A 368 19.30 -16.34 -9.98
N ILE A 369 18.74 -15.69 -11.01
CA ILE A 369 19.48 -14.75 -11.86
C ILE A 369 20.01 -13.59 -11.03
N MET A 370 19.20 -13.07 -10.15
CA MET A 370 19.59 -11.96 -9.26
C MET A 370 20.67 -12.40 -8.28
N LEU A 371 20.60 -13.61 -7.71
CA LEU A 371 21.64 -14.17 -6.84
C LEU A 371 22.96 -14.33 -7.59
N ILE A 372 22.94 -14.87 -8.82
CA ILE A 372 24.12 -15.01 -9.67
C ILE A 372 24.70 -13.64 -10.02
N ALA A 373 23.87 -12.71 -10.48
CA ALA A 373 24.29 -11.33 -10.79
C ALA A 373 24.91 -10.66 -9.56
N PHE A 374 24.33 -10.89 -8.39
CA PHE A 374 24.82 -10.39 -7.12
C PHE A 374 26.19 -10.96 -6.73
N ILE A 375 26.40 -12.26 -6.86
CA ILE A 375 27.68 -12.90 -6.60
C ILE A 375 28.75 -12.33 -7.55
N VAL A 376 28.45 -12.31 -8.87
CA VAL A 376 29.37 -11.80 -9.89
C VAL A 376 29.69 -10.33 -9.74
N ILE A 377 28.69 -9.50 -9.52
CA ILE A 377 28.85 -8.04 -9.37
C ILE A 377 29.41 -7.71 -7.99
N GLY A 378 28.98 -8.41 -6.94
CA GLY A 378 29.46 -8.24 -5.57
C GLY A 378 30.95 -8.50 -5.40
N ILE A 379 31.53 -9.42 -6.18
CA ILE A 379 32.97 -9.71 -6.21
C ILE A 379 33.73 -8.55 -6.83
N ARG A 380 33.16 -7.83 -7.81
CA ARG A 380 33.81 -6.78 -8.60
C ARG A 380 33.58 -5.36 -8.09
N LEU A 381 32.54 -5.10 -7.25
CA LEU A 381 32.17 -3.75 -6.83
C LEU A 381 32.90 -3.27 -5.58
N LYS A 382 33.24 -1.96 -5.58
CA LYS A 382 33.80 -1.22 -4.45
C LYS A 382 32.89 -1.20 -3.20
N TYR A 383 31.57 -1.42 -3.34
CA TYR A 383 30.55 -1.31 -2.29
C TYR A 383 29.96 -2.67 -1.87
N LYS A 384 30.79 -3.72 -1.81
CA LYS A 384 30.37 -5.10 -1.48
C LYS A 384 29.40 -5.22 -0.30
N LYS A 385 29.72 -4.56 0.83
CA LYS A 385 28.93 -4.66 2.06
C LYS A 385 27.48 -4.15 1.90
N PHE A 386 27.28 -3.03 1.20
CA PHE A 386 25.95 -2.46 1.01
C PHE A 386 25.08 -3.36 0.10
N VAL A 387 25.66 -3.84 -0.97
CA VAL A 387 24.98 -4.74 -1.91
C VAL A 387 24.64 -6.06 -1.21
N LEU A 388 25.57 -6.65 -0.44
CA LEU A 388 25.35 -7.87 0.36
C LEU A 388 24.22 -7.72 1.37
N LEU A 389 24.22 -6.62 2.12
CA LEU A 389 23.18 -6.37 3.13
C LEU A 389 21.79 -6.14 2.50
N THR A 390 21.73 -5.43 1.37
CA THR A 390 20.46 -5.18 0.69
C THR A 390 19.88 -6.46 0.14
N TRP A 391 20.74 -7.28 -0.46
CA TRP A 391 20.30 -8.57 -1.03
C TRP A 391 19.91 -9.56 0.04
N GLY A 392 20.73 -9.75 1.06
CA GLY A 392 20.40 -10.62 2.19
C GLY A 392 19.09 -10.19 2.88
N PHE A 393 18.81 -8.88 2.93
CA PHE A 393 17.53 -8.39 3.44
C PHE A 393 16.35 -8.81 2.54
N VAL A 394 16.51 -8.75 1.22
CA VAL A 394 15.46 -9.19 0.27
C VAL A 394 15.22 -10.69 0.40
N ASP A 395 16.28 -11.50 0.41
CA ASP A 395 16.15 -12.96 0.51
C ASP A 395 15.54 -13.40 1.84
N ILE A 396 15.98 -12.81 2.97
CA ILE A 396 15.38 -13.06 4.29
C ILE A 396 13.90 -12.67 4.28
N SER A 397 13.54 -11.56 3.64
CA SER A 397 12.14 -11.12 3.54
C SER A 397 11.30 -12.11 2.75
N ILE A 398 11.81 -12.64 1.63
CA ILE A 398 11.13 -13.65 0.83
C ILE A 398 10.92 -14.94 1.64
N VAL A 399 11.96 -15.44 2.28
CA VAL A 399 11.88 -16.66 3.13
C VAL A 399 10.88 -16.46 4.27
N THR A 400 10.93 -15.31 4.95
CA THR A 400 9.99 -14.97 6.04
C THR A 400 8.56 -14.93 5.54
N TYR A 401 8.32 -14.40 4.33
CA TYR A 401 6.99 -14.38 3.72
C TYR A 401 6.47 -15.80 3.43
N TYR A 402 7.31 -16.67 2.87
CA TYR A 402 6.95 -18.08 2.64
C TYR A 402 6.67 -18.83 3.95
N ILE A 403 7.46 -18.60 5.00
CA ILE A 403 7.19 -19.15 6.34
C ILE A 403 5.82 -18.66 6.86
N GLY A 404 5.51 -17.37 6.69
CA GLY A 404 4.21 -16.81 7.07
C GLY A 404 3.04 -17.47 6.34
N ILE A 405 3.18 -17.72 5.03
CA ILE A 405 2.18 -18.46 4.25
C ILE A 405 2.03 -19.91 4.74
N LEU A 406 3.15 -20.60 5.00
CA LEU A 406 3.11 -21.96 5.52
C LEU A 406 2.40 -22.03 6.87
N LEU A 407 2.70 -21.11 7.79
CA LEU A 407 2.02 -21.00 9.08
C LEU A 407 0.50 -20.77 8.92
N MET A 408 0.11 -19.92 7.97
CA MET A 408 -1.31 -19.69 7.65
C MET A 408 -1.99 -20.97 7.14
N TYR A 409 -1.32 -21.76 6.28
CA TYR A 409 -1.88 -23.05 5.83
C TYR A 409 -1.99 -24.07 6.97
N LEU A 410 -0.99 -24.16 7.83
CA LEU A 410 -1.01 -25.05 8.98
C LEU A 410 -2.19 -24.69 9.93
N THR A 411 -2.39 -23.42 10.23
CA THR A 411 -3.51 -22.96 11.08
C THR A 411 -4.89 -23.14 10.42
N ALA A 412 -5.02 -22.89 9.12
CA ALA A 412 -6.28 -23.03 8.39
C ALA A 412 -6.75 -24.50 8.28
N MET A 413 -5.82 -25.45 8.21
CA MET A 413 -6.14 -26.88 8.15
C MET A 413 -6.51 -27.49 9.51
N MET A 414 -6.16 -26.82 10.62
CA MET A 414 -6.60 -27.23 11.96
C MET A 414 -8.11 -26.99 12.21
N LYS A 415 -8.75 -26.17 11.38
CA LYS A 415 -10.18 -25.82 11.48
C LYS A 415 -11.09 -26.72 10.62
N ARG A 416 -10.54 -27.70 9.92
CA ARG A 416 -11.26 -28.72 9.17
C ARG A 416 -11.25 -30.06 9.89
#